data_2119d51506e745c2127f9fb96edd81ba
#
_entry.id   2119d51506e745c2127f9fb96edd81ba
#
_cell.length_a   1.000
_cell.length_b   1.000
_cell.length_c   1.000
_cell.angle_alpha   90.00
_cell.angle_beta   90.00
_cell.angle_gamma   90.00
#
_symmetry.space_group_name_H-M   'P 1'
#
loop_
_entity.id
_entity.type
_entity.pdbx_description
1 polymer ?
#
loop_
_entity_poly.entity_id
_entity_poly.type
_entity_poly.pdbx_seq_one_letter_code
_entity_poly.pdbx_strand_id
1 'polypeptide(L)'
;MYYISNRSPLPESSVIVRGKNLVPQVYQILYESIISLWLKPGQPLREKEICKQLQISRTPVREALLKLADERLIVILDRSGTYVSKINIEDVKESQFIRESMETATVRYAVKNYNTDLSEKLSLLLEQQKQCVKDDNRLRLSELDDMFHRTIVEFRFSSRIWKIINNAKAQMDRVRILALPLPRRATEIVEEHSKIFEALCSGNETQAVDAMSFHLNTVFTSLEQLLEKHQEYFEE
;
A
#
# COMPACT_ATOMS: atom_id res chain seq x y z
N MET A 1 -26.41 18.81 -1.81
CA MET A 1 -26.37 19.18 -0.39
C MET A 1 -25.29 18.34 0.26
N TYR A 2 -24.06 18.86 0.38
CA TYR A 2 -22.91 18.11 0.88
C TYR A 2 -23.06 17.93 2.38
N TYR A 3 -23.27 16.70 2.82
CA TYR A 3 -23.09 16.32 4.22
C TYR A 3 -21.61 16.50 4.56
N ILE A 4 -21.27 17.61 5.22
CA ILE A 4 -20.01 17.76 5.94
C ILE A 4 -20.11 16.77 7.11
N SER A 5 -19.56 15.58 6.92
CA SER A 5 -19.45 14.63 8.02
C SER A 5 -18.54 15.28 9.07
N ASN A 6 -18.98 15.32 10.31
CA ASN A 6 -18.23 15.79 11.50
C ASN A 6 -17.07 14.81 11.85
N ARG A 7 -16.50 14.14 10.84
CA ARG A 7 -15.41 13.18 11.02
C ARG A 7 -14.12 13.94 11.18
N SER A 8 -13.32 13.54 12.15
CA SER A 8 -11.96 14.04 12.35
C SER A 8 -11.16 13.97 11.04
N PRO A 9 -10.36 15.01 10.68
CA PRO A 9 -9.58 15.00 9.44
C PRO A 9 -8.58 13.82 9.36
N LEU A 10 -8.12 13.31 10.49
CA LEU A 10 -7.21 12.16 10.58
C LEU A 10 -7.80 11.08 11.52
N PRO A 11 -7.34 9.83 11.44
CA PRO A 11 -7.71 8.79 12.41
C PRO A 11 -7.44 9.23 13.85
N GLU A 12 -8.29 8.81 14.78
CA GLU A 12 -8.12 9.13 16.21
C GLU A 12 -6.81 8.57 16.80
N SER A 13 -6.31 7.49 16.22
CA SER A 13 -5.01 6.88 16.56
C SER A 13 -3.79 7.73 16.14
N SER A 14 -4.00 8.82 15.37
CA SER A 14 -2.92 9.69 14.91
C SER A 14 -2.29 10.46 16.07
N VAL A 15 -1.15 10.00 16.55
CA VAL A 15 -0.46 10.57 17.71
C VAL A 15 0.94 11.05 17.32
N ILE A 16 1.30 12.24 17.81
CA ILE A 16 2.65 12.81 17.67
C ILE A 16 3.48 12.52 18.92
N VAL A 17 4.64 11.93 18.72
CA VAL A 17 5.65 11.76 19.80
C VAL A 17 6.45 13.05 19.93
N ARG A 18 6.23 13.79 21.01
CA ARG A 18 6.94 15.04 21.30
C ARG A 18 8.43 14.77 21.53
N GLY A 19 9.28 15.76 21.19
CA GLY A 19 10.75 15.63 21.36
C GLY A 19 11.46 14.90 20.21
N LYS A 20 10.72 14.38 19.22
CA LYS A 20 11.26 13.83 17.95
C LYS A 20 10.95 14.77 16.80
N ASN A 21 11.66 14.57 15.67
CA ASN A 21 11.38 15.33 14.44
C ASN A 21 9.91 15.14 14.03
N LEU A 22 9.18 16.22 13.88
CA LEU A 22 7.74 16.22 13.62
C LEU A 22 7.43 15.93 12.13
N VAL A 23 8.28 16.38 11.22
CA VAL A 23 8.01 16.27 9.76
C VAL A 23 7.84 14.81 9.31
N PRO A 24 8.74 13.87 9.66
CA PRO A 24 8.54 12.46 9.31
C PRO A 24 7.28 11.85 9.94
N GLN A 25 6.91 12.27 11.14
CA GLN A 25 5.73 11.75 11.82
C GLN A 25 4.44 12.22 11.14
N VAL A 26 4.35 13.52 10.83
CA VAL A 26 3.20 14.09 10.10
C VAL A 26 3.10 13.48 8.71
N TYR A 27 4.22 13.36 8.01
CA TYR A 27 4.26 12.70 6.70
C TYR A 27 3.71 11.28 6.81
N GLN A 28 4.18 10.46 7.74
CA GLN A 28 3.74 9.07 7.90
C GLN A 28 2.23 8.98 8.21
N ILE A 29 1.73 9.82 9.13
CA ILE A 29 0.30 9.87 9.45
C ILE A 29 -0.55 10.20 8.23
N LEU A 30 -0.15 11.21 7.46
CA LEU A 30 -0.87 11.61 6.25
C LEU A 30 -0.76 10.56 5.15
N TYR A 31 0.43 10.00 4.93
CA TYR A 31 0.68 8.94 3.98
C TYR A 31 -0.23 7.73 4.27
N GLU A 32 -0.19 7.20 5.48
CA GLU A 32 -1.03 6.06 5.89
C GLU A 32 -2.53 6.37 5.76
N SER A 33 -2.93 7.61 6.08
CA SER A 33 -4.33 8.04 5.94
C SER A 33 -4.78 8.10 4.46
N ILE A 34 -3.87 8.46 3.55
CA ILE A 34 -4.14 8.48 2.10
C ILE A 34 -4.16 7.05 1.54
N ILE A 35 -3.17 6.24 1.89
CA ILE A 35 -3.10 4.85 1.39
C ILE A 35 -4.26 4.01 1.89
N SER A 36 -4.63 4.12 3.17
CA SER A 36 -5.78 3.41 3.75
C SER A 36 -7.14 3.96 3.31
N LEU A 37 -7.16 5.03 2.47
CA LEU A 37 -8.37 5.71 2.00
C LEU A 37 -9.22 6.34 3.12
N TRP A 38 -8.64 6.57 4.30
CA TRP A 38 -9.25 7.43 5.31
C TRP A 38 -9.43 8.83 4.73
N LEU A 39 -8.39 9.35 4.09
CA LEU A 39 -8.40 10.53 3.23
C LEU A 39 -8.64 10.06 1.79
N LYS A 40 -9.83 10.31 1.27
CA LYS A 40 -10.27 9.81 -0.03
C LYS A 40 -9.68 10.60 -1.19
N PRO A 41 -9.51 9.99 -2.37
CA PRO A 41 -9.16 10.71 -3.59
C PRO A 41 -10.08 11.91 -3.84
N GLY A 42 -9.51 13.04 -4.19
CA GLY A 42 -10.24 14.31 -4.39
C GLY A 42 -10.65 15.04 -3.11
N GLN A 43 -10.41 14.48 -1.93
CA GLN A 43 -10.77 15.10 -0.65
C GLN A 43 -9.89 16.34 -0.36
N PRO A 44 -10.46 17.50 0.05
CA PRO A 44 -9.68 18.65 0.46
C PRO A 44 -8.95 18.39 1.78
N LEU A 45 -7.67 18.80 1.83
CA LEU A 45 -6.82 18.76 3.02
C LEU A 45 -6.70 20.17 3.60
N ARG A 46 -7.19 20.37 4.82
CA ARG A 46 -7.17 21.67 5.49
C ARG A 46 -6.06 21.71 6.54
N GLU A 47 -4.95 22.39 6.23
CA GLU A 47 -3.81 22.54 7.16
C GLU A 47 -4.23 22.90 8.58
N LYS A 48 -5.18 23.84 8.72
CA LYS A 48 -5.65 24.30 10.04
C LYS A 48 -6.27 23.18 10.88
N GLU A 49 -7.02 22.28 10.24
CA GLU A 49 -7.68 21.16 10.91
C GLU A 49 -6.65 20.10 11.31
N ILE A 50 -5.69 19.80 10.43
CA ILE A 50 -4.56 18.90 10.73
C ILE A 50 -3.74 19.43 11.90
N CYS A 51 -3.33 20.71 11.86
CA CYS A 51 -2.58 21.36 12.96
C CYS A 51 -3.34 21.29 14.29
N LYS A 52 -4.66 21.52 14.25
CA LYS A 52 -5.52 21.48 15.44
C LYS A 52 -5.57 20.07 16.03
N GLN A 53 -5.79 19.05 15.19
CA GLN A 53 -5.88 17.66 15.65
C GLN A 53 -4.56 17.15 16.21
N LEU A 54 -3.44 17.40 15.52
CA LEU A 54 -2.11 16.95 15.95
C LEU A 54 -1.47 17.86 17.01
N GLN A 55 -2.08 18.99 17.34
CA GLN A 55 -1.59 20.01 18.30
C GLN A 55 -0.16 20.49 17.98
N ILE A 56 0.12 20.77 16.70
CA ILE A 56 1.42 21.23 16.20
C ILE A 56 1.29 22.52 15.36
N SER A 57 2.43 23.18 15.12
CA SER A 57 2.52 24.35 14.25
C SER A 57 2.33 24.00 12.76
N ARG A 58 2.17 25.03 11.92
CA ARG A 58 1.95 24.84 10.48
C ARG A 58 3.19 24.35 9.73
N THR A 59 4.38 24.73 10.17
CA THR A 59 5.61 24.41 9.43
C THR A 59 5.80 22.91 9.16
N PRO A 60 5.79 22.00 10.16
CA PRO A 60 5.96 20.58 9.90
C PRO A 60 4.82 19.99 9.05
N VAL A 61 3.61 20.52 9.13
CA VAL A 61 2.48 20.08 8.28
C VAL A 61 2.75 20.46 6.82
N ARG A 62 3.16 21.70 6.54
CA ARG A 62 3.49 22.15 5.18
C ARG A 62 4.64 21.36 4.58
N GLU A 63 5.72 21.12 5.32
CA GLU A 63 6.84 20.33 4.84
C GLU A 63 6.43 18.88 4.51
N ALA A 64 5.57 18.28 5.34
CA ALA A 64 5.01 16.97 5.06
C ALA A 64 4.12 16.96 3.81
N LEU A 65 3.25 17.97 3.66
CA LEU A 65 2.41 18.11 2.46
C LEU A 65 3.24 18.32 1.20
N LEU A 66 4.32 19.10 1.23
CA LEU A 66 5.20 19.26 0.06
C LEU A 66 5.83 17.91 -0.36
N LYS A 67 6.29 17.10 0.59
CA LYS A 67 6.81 15.75 0.30
C LYS A 67 5.75 14.84 -0.34
N LEU A 68 4.52 14.85 0.18
CA LEU A 68 3.42 14.09 -0.40
C LEU A 68 3.04 14.58 -1.80
N ALA A 69 3.21 15.88 -2.08
CA ALA A 69 3.00 16.43 -3.42
C ALA A 69 4.09 15.97 -4.41
N ASP A 70 5.36 15.94 -3.97
CA ASP A 70 6.47 15.40 -4.77
C ASP A 70 6.24 13.91 -5.12
N GLU A 71 5.57 13.16 -4.24
CA GLU A 71 5.18 11.76 -4.45
C GLU A 71 3.84 11.60 -5.18
N ARG A 72 3.25 12.70 -5.69
CA ARG A 72 1.95 12.72 -6.39
C ARG A 72 0.76 12.18 -5.59
N LEU A 73 0.86 12.14 -4.25
CA LEU A 73 -0.22 11.70 -3.38
C LEU A 73 -1.22 12.80 -3.07
N ILE A 74 -0.79 14.04 -3.21
CA ILE A 74 -1.65 15.23 -3.10
C ILE A 74 -1.35 16.21 -4.23
N VAL A 75 -2.30 17.08 -4.51
CA VAL A 75 -2.14 18.21 -5.43
C VAL A 75 -2.38 19.51 -4.68
N ILE A 76 -1.46 20.48 -4.88
CA ILE A 76 -1.55 21.83 -4.33
C ILE A 76 -1.96 22.75 -5.48
N LEU A 77 -3.20 23.23 -5.45
CA LEU A 77 -3.74 24.11 -6.48
C LEU A 77 -3.69 25.56 -5.99
N ASP A 78 -3.06 26.43 -6.76
CA ASP A 78 -2.99 27.86 -6.46
C ASP A 78 -4.39 28.43 -6.22
N ARG A 79 -4.55 29.11 -5.08
CA ARG A 79 -5.80 29.74 -4.64
C ARG A 79 -7.01 28.80 -4.40
N SER A 80 -6.91 27.52 -4.76
CA SER A 80 -7.98 26.53 -4.57
C SER A 80 -7.76 25.64 -3.36
N GLY A 81 -6.50 25.39 -2.98
CA GLY A 81 -6.17 24.61 -1.78
C GLY A 81 -5.41 23.33 -2.10
N THR A 82 -5.31 22.48 -1.09
CA THR A 82 -4.62 21.18 -1.16
C THR A 82 -5.65 20.06 -1.15
N TYR A 83 -5.47 19.07 -2.03
CA TYR A 83 -6.38 17.94 -2.19
C TYR A 83 -5.59 16.64 -2.26
N VAL A 84 -6.18 15.54 -1.81
CA VAL A 84 -5.68 14.20 -2.10
C VAL A 84 -5.79 13.97 -3.60
N SER A 85 -4.70 13.56 -4.25
CA SER A 85 -4.71 13.28 -5.69
C SER A 85 -5.71 12.17 -6.01
N LYS A 86 -6.35 12.24 -7.15
CA LYS A 86 -7.03 11.10 -7.74
C LYS A 86 -6.01 10.01 -8.12
N ILE A 87 -6.46 8.79 -8.29
CA ILE A 87 -5.59 7.67 -8.68
C ILE A 87 -5.32 7.77 -10.17
N ASN A 88 -4.06 7.89 -10.54
CA ASN A 88 -3.63 7.88 -11.92
C ASN A 88 -3.35 6.45 -12.38
N ILE A 89 -3.99 6.02 -13.48
CA ILE A 89 -3.91 4.64 -13.97
C ILE A 89 -2.51 4.34 -14.53
N GLU A 90 -1.86 5.32 -15.17
CA GLU A 90 -0.50 5.14 -15.68
C GLU A 90 0.50 4.98 -14.53
N ASP A 91 0.38 5.76 -13.45
CA ASP A 91 1.19 5.57 -12.24
C ASP A 91 0.98 4.17 -11.63
N VAL A 92 -0.24 3.61 -11.69
CA VAL A 92 -0.52 2.22 -11.26
C VAL A 92 0.20 1.21 -12.15
N LYS A 93 0.20 1.40 -13.48
CA LYS A 93 0.90 0.53 -14.44
C LYS A 93 2.41 0.59 -14.26
N GLU A 94 2.98 1.79 -14.07
CA GLU A 94 4.40 1.98 -13.79
C GLU A 94 4.82 1.30 -12.48
N SER A 95 4.00 1.45 -11.43
CA SER A 95 4.21 0.79 -10.13
C SER A 95 4.23 -0.74 -10.28
N GLN A 96 3.30 -1.27 -11.06
CA GLN A 96 3.21 -2.70 -11.34
C GLN A 96 4.43 -3.21 -12.12
N PHE A 97 4.88 -2.48 -13.13
CA PHE A 97 6.07 -2.83 -13.87
C PHE A 97 7.31 -2.91 -12.99
N ILE A 98 7.49 -1.93 -12.08
CA ILE A 98 8.60 -1.92 -11.12
C ILE A 98 8.50 -3.14 -10.19
N ARG A 99 7.33 -3.40 -9.60
CA ARG A 99 7.11 -4.55 -8.72
C ARG A 99 7.41 -5.87 -9.43
N GLU A 100 6.78 -6.10 -10.57
CA GLU A 100 6.93 -7.36 -11.31
C GLU A 100 8.40 -7.60 -11.68
N SER A 101 9.09 -6.58 -12.19
CA SER A 101 10.50 -6.69 -12.54
C SER A 101 11.40 -7.05 -11.36
N MET A 102 11.19 -6.43 -10.21
CA MET A 102 12.04 -6.64 -9.03
C MET A 102 11.64 -7.89 -8.24
N GLU A 103 10.34 -8.11 -8.04
CA GLU A 103 9.88 -9.22 -7.20
C GLU A 103 10.01 -10.58 -7.89
N THR A 104 9.80 -10.67 -9.22
CA THR A 104 10.09 -11.89 -9.97
C THR A 104 11.59 -12.22 -9.99
N ALA A 105 12.47 -11.20 -10.09
CA ALA A 105 13.90 -11.40 -9.98
C ALA A 105 14.33 -11.88 -8.59
N THR A 106 13.73 -11.33 -7.53
CA THR A 106 14.04 -11.72 -6.14
C THR A 106 13.48 -13.09 -5.79
N VAL A 107 12.29 -13.45 -6.27
CA VAL A 107 11.71 -14.79 -6.08
C VAL A 107 12.55 -15.87 -6.75
N ARG A 108 13.11 -15.62 -7.95
CA ARG A 108 14.08 -16.51 -8.62
C ARG A 108 15.28 -16.80 -7.75
N TYR A 109 15.79 -15.77 -7.10
CA TYR A 109 16.91 -15.91 -6.19
C TYR A 109 16.52 -16.68 -4.94
N ALA A 110 15.31 -16.42 -4.39
CA ALA A 110 14.81 -17.08 -3.20
C ALA A 110 14.66 -18.60 -3.42
N VAL A 111 14.17 -19.05 -4.59
CA VAL A 111 14.07 -20.47 -4.94
C VAL A 111 15.44 -21.16 -4.87
N LYS A 112 16.48 -20.56 -5.49
CA LYS A 112 17.82 -21.16 -5.55
C LYS A 112 18.51 -21.27 -4.19
N ASN A 113 18.10 -20.46 -3.22
CA ASN A 113 18.73 -20.36 -1.91
C ASN A 113 17.75 -20.66 -0.77
N TYR A 114 16.61 -21.30 -1.11
CA TYR A 114 15.55 -21.60 -0.16
C TYR A 114 16.08 -22.37 1.05
N ASN A 115 15.65 -21.98 2.24
CA ASN A 115 16.06 -22.59 3.49
C ASN A 115 14.93 -22.58 4.53
N THR A 116 15.16 -23.25 5.66
CA THR A 116 14.18 -23.37 6.74
C THR A 116 13.77 -22.02 7.33
N ASP A 117 14.69 -21.07 7.49
CA ASP A 117 14.39 -19.73 8.04
C ASP A 117 13.38 -18.97 7.17
N LEU A 118 13.57 -18.98 5.84
CA LEU A 118 12.60 -18.38 4.91
C LEU A 118 11.26 -19.10 4.95
N SER A 119 11.30 -20.44 4.99
CA SER A 119 10.10 -21.27 5.08
C SER A 119 9.25 -20.94 6.30
N GLU A 120 9.86 -20.90 7.47
CA GLU A 120 9.18 -20.62 8.74
C GLU A 120 8.55 -19.21 8.74
N LYS A 121 9.30 -18.20 8.27
CA LYS A 121 8.79 -16.83 8.18
C LYS A 121 7.58 -16.71 7.25
N LEU A 122 7.66 -17.26 6.05
CA LEU A 122 6.56 -17.19 5.08
C LEU A 122 5.35 -18.02 5.54
N SER A 123 5.56 -19.19 6.12
CA SER A 123 4.48 -20.03 6.67
C SER A 123 3.72 -19.30 7.77
N LEU A 124 4.44 -18.65 8.70
CA LEU A 124 3.82 -17.86 9.76
C LEU A 124 2.98 -16.69 9.21
N LEU A 125 3.51 -15.98 8.21
CA LEU A 125 2.78 -14.89 7.56
C LEU A 125 1.51 -15.38 6.86
N LEU A 126 1.57 -16.53 6.18
CA LEU A 126 0.41 -17.15 5.55
C LEU A 126 -0.68 -17.53 6.57
N GLU A 127 -0.31 -18.13 7.69
CA GLU A 127 -1.29 -18.45 8.75
C GLU A 127 -1.94 -17.19 9.33
N GLN A 128 -1.17 -16.11 9.53
CA GLN A 128 -1.72 -14.83 9.97
C GLN A 128 -2.67 -14.23 8.91
N GLN A 129 -2.33 -14.31 7.62
CA GLN A 129 -3.21 -13.84 6.54
C GLN A 129 -4.52 -14.64 6.50
N LYS A 130 -4.47 -15.98 6.61
CA LYS A 130 -5.65 -16.84 6.71
C LYS A 130 -6.56 -16.44 7.88
N GLN A 131 -5.95 -16.08 9.02
CA GLN A 131 -6.71 -15.60 10.17
C GLN A 131 -7.37 -14.25 9.89
N CYS A 132 -6.67 -13.32 9.24
CA CYS A 132 -7.25 -12.03 8.84
C CYS A 132 -8.48 -12.18 7.92
N VAL A 133 -8.47 -13.16 7.01
CA VAL A 133 -9.62 -13.44 6.15
C VAL A 133 -10.82 -13.92 6.99
N LYS A 134 -10.60 -14.80 7.97
CA LYS A 134 -11.67 -15.27 8.87
C LYS A 134 -12.27 -14.15 9.72
N ASP A 135 -11.43 -13.23 10.17
CA ASP A 135 -11.79 -12.11 11.04
C ASP A 135 -12.27 -10.86 10.27
N ASP A 136 -12.33 -10.93 8.92
CA ASP A 136 -12.56 -9.78 8.00
C ASP A 136 -11.67 -8.56 8.32
N ASN A 137 -10.43 -8.81 8.78
CA ASN A 137 -9.47 -7.76 9.11
C ASN A 137 -8.62 -7.38 7.89
N ARG A 138 -9.22 -6.60 7.00
CA ARG A 138 -8.65 -6.25 5.68
C ARG A 138 -7.41 -5.37 5.77
N LEU A 139 -7.36 -4.43 6.72
CA LEU A 139 -6.18 -3.57 6.89
C LEU A 139 -4.97 -4.40 7.33
N ARG A 140 -5.18 -5.30 8.30
CA ARG A 140 -4.11 -6.19 8.74
C ARG A 140 -3.67 -7.16 7.65
N LEU A 141 -4.60 -7.64 6.81
CA LEU A 141 -4.28 -8.46 5.65
C LEU A 141 -3.35 -7.72 4.68
N SER A 142 -3.61 -6.44 4.40
CA SER A 142 -2.75 -5.62 3.53
C SER A 142 -1.34 -5.42 4.10
N GLU A 143 -1.21 -5.22 5.42
CA GLU A 143 0.10 -5.14 6.07
C GLU A 143 0.87 -6.46 5.98
N LEU A 144 0.20 -7.58 6.18
CA LEU A 144 0.79 -8.92 6.10
C LEU A 144 1.15 -9.31 4.66
N ASP A 145 0.40 -8.83 3.68
CA ASP A 145 0.74 -8.95 2.26
C ASP A 145 2.07 -8.24 1.97
N ASP A 146 2.21 -7.00 2.39
CA ASP A 146 3.47 -6.27 2.25
C ASP A 146 4.64 -6.97 2.98
N MET A 147 4.40 -7.53 4.17
CA MET A 147 5.41 -8.28 4.91
C MET A 147 5.82 -9.57 4.17
N PHE A 148 4.88 -10.26 3.51
CA PHE A 148 5.15 -11.46 2.72
C PHE A 148 6.10 -11.14 1.56
N HIS A 149 5.77 -10.16 0.74
CA HIS A 149 6.60 -9.70 -0.36
C HIS A 149 7.97 -9.21 0.11
N ARG A 150 7.98 -8.36 1.14
CA ARG A 150 9.20 -7.85 1.74
C ARG A 150 10.12 -8.98 2.24
N THR A 151 9.58 -10.01 2.86
CA THR A 151 10.35 -11.16 3.35
C THR A 151 11.09 -11.86 2.22
N ILE A 152 10.44 -12.04 1.06
CA ILE A 152 11.08 -12.64 -0.12
C ILE A 152 12.15 -11.71 -0.69
N VAL A 153 11.84 -10.42 -0.84
CA VAL A 153 12.78 -9.41 -1.39
C VAL A 153 14.00 -9.25 -0.50
N GLU A 154 13.84 -9.14 0.82
CA GLU A 154 14.92 -8.92 1.78
C GLU A 154 15.65 -10.21 2.17
N PHE A 155 15.19 -11.37 1.74
CA PHE A 155 15.82 -12.65 2.07
C PHE A 155 17.32 -12.69 1.75
N ARG A 156 17.72 -12.07 0.66
CA ARG A 156 19.13 -11.97 0.25
C ARG A 156 19.63 -10.55 0.16
N PHE A 157 18.77 -9.64 -0.24
CA PHE A 157 19.14 -8.26 -0.53
C PHE A 157 18.89 -7.36 0.69
N SER A 158 19.59 -6.23 0.74
CA SER A 158 19.32 -5.23 1.76
C SER A 158 17.92 -4.61 1.57
N SER A 159 17.42 -3.94 2.60
CA SER A 159 16.16 -3.18 2.56
C SER A 159 16.09 -2.11 1.46
N ARG A 160 17.18 -1.88 0.70
CA ARG A 160 17.23 -0.87 -0.36
C ARG A 160 16.28 -1.20 -1.52
N ILE A 161 16.21 -2.49 -1.94
CA ILE A 161 15.31 -2.91 -3.02
C ILE A 161 13.86 -2.72 -2.56
N TRP A 162 13.53 -3.19 -1.35
CA TRP A 162 12.20 -2.99 -0.81
C TRP A 162 11.80 -1.51 -0.71
N LYS A 163 12.72 -0.62 -0.34
CA LYS A 163 12.46 0.82 -0.32
C LYS A 163 12.11 1.38 -1.70
N ILE A 164 12.77 0.91 -2.77
CA ILE A 164 12.45 1.32 -4.14
C ILE A 164 11.02 0.86 -4.51
N ILE A 165 10.70 -0.41 -4.25
CA ILE A 165 9.36 -0.96 -4.48
C ILE A 165 8.32 -0.17 -3.68
N ASN A 166 8.56 0.02 -2.38
CA ASN A 166 7.61 0.68 -1.48
C ASN A 166 7.35 2.14 -1.85
N ASN A 167 8.36 2.86 -2.34
CA ASN A 167 8.19 4.23 -2.79
C ASN A 167 7.42 4.30 -4.13
N ALA A 168 7.58 3.30 -5.00
CA ALA A 168 6.92 3.29 -6.29
C ALA A 168 5.44 2.85 -6.21
N LYS A 169 5.04 2.08 -5.19
CA LYS A 169 3.74 1.39 -5.17
C LYS A 169 2.56 2.19 -4.59
N ALA A 170 2.78 3.41 -4.12
CA ALA A 170 1.78 4.18 -3.38
C ALA A 170 0.42 4.34 -4.10
N GLN A 171 0.42 4.65 -5.40
CA GLN A 171 -0.82 4.74 -6.18
C GLN A 171 -1.50 3.38 -6.33
N MET A 172 -0.72 2.33 -6.55
CA MET A 172 -1.21 0.96 -6.65
C MET A 172 -1.74 0.44 -5.32
N ASP A 173 -1.14 0.79 -4.19
CA ASP A 173 -1.65 0.40 -2.86
C ASP A 173 -3.05 0.93 -2.60
N ARG A 174 -3.38 2.12 -3.09
CA ARG A 174 -4.74 2.67 -3.00
C ARG A 174 -5.73 1.81 -3.78
N VAL A 175 -5.36 1.32 -4.97
CA VAL A 175 -6.16 0.36 -5.76
C VAL A 175 -6.32 -0.96 -5.00
N ARG A 176 -5.24 -1.49 -4.43
CA ARG A 176 -5.26 -2.72 -3.64
C ARG A 176 -6.19 -2.62 -2.44
N ILE A 177 -6.13 -1.52 -1.68
CA ILE A 177 -7.03 -1.27 -0.55
C ILE A 177 -8.49 -1.15 -1.02
N LEU A 178 -8.76 -0.44 -2.12
CA LEU A 178 -10.10 -0.36 -2.72
C LEU A 178 -10.63 -1.73 -3.17
N ALA A 179 -9.76 -2.63 -3.58
CA ALA A 179 -10.13 -3.95 -4.08
C ALA A 179 -10.47 -4.95 -2.95
N LEU A 180 -9.95 -4.77 -1.74
CA LEU A 180 -10.18 -5.72 -0.62
C LEU A 180 -11.66 -5.98 -0.30
N PRO A 181 -12.60 -5.02 -0.44
CA PRO A 181 -14.02 -5.26 -0.28
C PRO A 181 -14.68 -6.05 -1.43
N LEU A 182 -14.00 -6.24 -2.57
CA LEU A 182 -14.55 -7.03 -3.67
C LEU A 182 -14.77 -8.48 -3.22
N PRO A 183 -15.83 -9.15 -3.73
CA PRO A 183 -16.13 -10.52 -3.36
C PRO A 183 -14.94 -11.44 -3.58
N ARG A 184 -14.61 -12.26 -2.58
CA ARG A 184 -13.51 -13.22 -2.58
C ARG A 184 -12.09 -12.66 -2.65
N ARG A 185 -11.87 -11.38 -2.95
CA ARG A 185 -10.51 -10.84 -3.19
C ARG A 185 -9.54 -11.14 -2.03
N ALA A 186 -9.96 -10.98 -0.79
CA ALA A 186 -9.13 -11.29 0.38
C ALA A 186 -8.72 -12.78 0.43
N THR A 187 -9.62 -13.70 0.08
CA THR A 187 -9.35 -15.14 0.01
C THR A 187 -8.38 -15.47 -1.14
N GLU A 188 -8.61 -14.86 -2.31
CA GLU A 188 -7.77 -15.07 -3.49
C GLU A 188 -6.32 -14.65 -3.25
N ILE A 189 -6.08 -13.53 -2.54
CA ILE A 189 -4.73 -13.10 -2.16
C ILE A 189 -4.01 -14.20 -1.38
N VAL A 190 -4.68 -14.81 -0.41
CA VAL A 190 -4.09 -15.88 0.41
C VAL A 190 -3.84 -17.16 -0.41
N GLU A 191 -4.74 -17.49 -1.33
CA GLU A 191 -4.58 -18.61 -2.26
C GLU A 191 -3.39 -18.37 -3.23
N GLU A 192 -3.25 -17.16 -3.74
CA GLU A 192 -2.14 -16.73 -4.60
C GLU A 192 -0.80 -16.81 -3.85
N HIS A 193 -0.72 -16.27 -2.63
CA HIS A 193 0.48 -16.37 -1.79
C HIS A 193 0.82 -17.82 -1.43
N SER A 194 -0.18 -18.67 -1.19
CA SER A 194 0.05 -20.11 -0.92
C SER A 194 0.73 -20.79 -2.11
N LYS A 195 0.32 -20.48 -3.35
CA LYS A 195 0.96 -21.00 -4.56
C LYS A 195 2.42 -20.54 -4.71
N ILE A 196 2.69 -19.26 -4.40
CA ILE A 196 4.07 -18.74 -4.39
C ILE A 196 4.91 -19.53 -3.37
N PHE A 197 4.41 -19.71 -2.16
CA PHE A 197 5.08 -20.44 -1.10
C PHE A 197 5.34 -21.91 -1.48
N GLU A 198 4.34 -22.63 -2.01
CA GLU A 198 4.45 -24.01 -2.49
C GLU A 198 5.53 -24.14 -3.58
N ALA A 199 5.56 -23.19 -4.53
CA ALA A 199 6.56 -23.17 -5.58
C ALA A 199 7.98 -22.91 -5.05
N LEU A 200 8.13 -22.06 -4.04
CA LEU A 200 9.40 -21.85 -3.33
C LEU A 200 9.85 -23.15 -2.62
N CYS A 201 8.93 -23.82 -1.89
CA CYS A 201 9.22 -25.08 -1.19
C CYS A 201 9.62 -26.22 -2.13
N SER A 202 9.01 -26.30 -3.32
CA SER A 202 9.30 -27.34 -4.31
C SER A 202 10.60 -27.10 -5.09
N GLY A 203 11.21 -25.91 -4.95
CA GLY A 203 12.41 -25.52 -5.70
C GLY A 203 12.14 -25.29 -7.20
N ASN A 204 10.89 -25.11 -7.60
CA ASN A 204 10.52 -24.90 -9.00
C ASN A 204 10.55 -23.40 -9.36
N GLU A 205 11.65 -22.97 -9.96
CA GLU A 205 11.89 -21.57 -10.34
C GLU A 205 10.79 -21.03 -11.27
N THR A 206 10.42 -21.78 -12.29
CA THR A 206 9.40 -21.34 -13.25
C THR A 206 8.05 -21.14 -12.58
N GLN A 207 7.60 -22.11 -11.80
CA GLN A 207 6.33 -21.98 -11.06
C GLN A 207 6.34 -20.83 -10.07
N ALA A 208 7.45 -20.58 -9.38
CA ALA A 208 7.55 -19.48 -8.41
C ALA A 208 7.48 -18.11 -9.09
N VAL A 209 8.14 -17.96 -10.24
CA VAL A 209 8.08 -16.74 -11.06
C VAL A 209 6.70 -16.52 -11.63
N ASP A 210 6.08 -17.56 -12.20
CA ASP A 210 4.75 -17.48 -12.80
C ASP A 210 3.69 -17.18 -11.73
N ALA A 211 3.77 -17.82 -10.55
CA ALA A 211 2.85 -17.55 -9.45
C ALA A 211 3.00 -16.11 -8.92
N MET A 212 4.24 -15.60 -8.78
CA MET A 212 4.48 -14.21 -8.38
C MET A 212 3.95 -13.23 -9.44
N SER A 213 4.27 -13.43 -10.71
CA SER A 213 3.79 -12.58 -11.81
C SER A 213 2.26 -12.59 -11.89
N PHE A 214 1.63 -13.77 -11.80
CA PHE A 214 0.17 -13.88 -11.76
C PHE A 214 -0.43 -13.08 -10.61
N HIS A 215 0.05 -13.30 -9.37
CA HIS A 215 -0.42 -12.58 -8.20
C HIS A 215 -0.32 -11.06 -8.37
N LEU A 216 0.84 -10.58 -8.80
CA LEU A 216 1.08 -9.15 -8.98
C LEU A 216 0.16 -8.53 -10.05
N ASN A 217 -0.17 -9.27 -11.12
CA ASN A 217 -1.01 -8.79 -12.21
C ASN A 217 -2.53 -8.83 -11.92
N THR A 218 -2.97 -9.52 -10.85
CA THR A 218 -4.40 -9.53 -10.47
C THR A 218 -4.93 -8.15 -10.06
N VAL A 219 -4.04 -7.19 -9.77
CA VAL A 219 -4.43 -5.78 -9.53
C VAL A 219 -5.19 -5.18 -10.70
N PHE A 220 -4.84 -5.52 -11.95
CA PHE A 220 -5.53 -4.99 -13.14
C PHE A 220 -6.94 -5.51 -13.29
N THR A 221 -7.19 -6.79 -12.96
CA THR A 221 -8.55 -7.34 -12.94
C THR A 221 -9.42 -6.64 -11.89
N SER A 222 -8.83 -6.30 -10.75
CA SER A 222 -9.52 -5.51 -9.70
C SER A 222 -9.75 -4.07 -10.17
N LEU A 223 -8.79 -3.46 -10.86
CA LEU A 223 -8.87 -2.08 -11.35
C LEU A 223 -10.05 -1.88 -12.30
N GLU A 224 -10.29 -2.80 -13.23
CA GLU A 224 -11.44 -2.75 -14.15
C GLU A 224 -12.78 -2.65 -13.40
N GLN A 225 -12.97 -3.50 -12.37
CA GLN A 225 -14.19 -3.46 -11.56
C GLN A 225 -14.30 -2.18 -10.71
N LEU A 226 -13.17 -1.63 -10.27
CA LEU A 226 -13.13 -0.42 -9.45
C LEU A 226 -13.42 0.84 -10.26
N LEU A 227 -12.98 0.89 -11.52
CA LEU A 227 -13.30 1.99 -12.45
C LEU A 227 -14.82 2.13 -12.67
N GLU A 228 -15.55 1.02 -12.72
CA GLU A 228 -17.01 1.06 -12.83
C GLU A 228 -17.69 1.54 -11.53
N LYS A 229 -17.14 1.19 -10.37
CA LYS A 229 -17.77 1.44 -9.05
C LYS A 229 -17.39 2.75 -8.40
N HIS A 230 -16.18 3.26 -8.70
CA HIS A 230 -15.53 4.38 -8.03
C HIS A 230 -14.87 5.33 -9.02
N GLN A 231 -15.51 5.58 -10.16
CA GLN A 231 -14.96 6.45 -11.22
C GLN A 231 -14.48 7.81 -10.66
N GLU A 232 -15.16 8.34 -9.65
CA GLU A 232 -14.81 9.62 -9.01
C GLU A 232 -13.43 9.62 -8.34
N TYR A 233 -12.84 8.46 -8.04
CA TYR A 233 -11.53 8.32 -7.40
C TYR A 233 -10.37 8.30 -8.39
N PHE A 234 -10.65 8.11 -9.68
CA PHE A 234 -9.64 8.01 -10.72
C PHE A 234 -9.55 9.31 -11.53
N GLU A 235 -8.37 9.55 -12.11
CA GLU A 235 -8.18 10.61 -13.09
C GLU A 235 -8.88 10.24 -14.39
N GLU A 236 -9.38 11.28 -15.14
CA GLU A 236 -10.01 11.11 -16.43
C GLU A 236 -8.96 10.83 -17.52
#